data_102beb90c19b8a2e1be842cba9955a91
#
_entry.id   102beb90c19b8a2e1be842cba9955a91
#
_cell.length_a   1.000
_cell.length_b   1.000
_cell.length_c   1.000
_cell.angle_alpha   90.00
_cell.angle_beta   90.00
_cell.angle_gamma   90.00
#
_symmetry.space_group_name_H-M   'P 1'
#
loop_
_entity.id
_entity.type
_entity.pdbx_description
1 polymer ?
#
loop_
_entity_poly.entity_id
_entity_poly.type
_entity_poly.pdbx_seq_one_letter_code
_entity_poly.pdbx_strand_id
1 'polypeptide(L)'
;RYTLAFAAKSYRFFLGQMVGKLGMRALVLGSDAAMGANRAGDVKAIENLALATGVFQLDVVDDRGPGETRVPANAKPVMPTDHGEPADPLEGASKAERRAWSKKNQAKAVRVWSSTNVRYLLGQGRIKDADAILGHPHAVEGAVVHGEERGRTIGFPTANLSENVAGYLPVDGVYAGWLVDLGAKTADDDAQDASEGVSQQFDSS
;
A
#
# COMPACT_ATOMS: atom_id res chain seq x y z
N ARG A 1 8.46 -11.28 -6.96
CA ARG A 1 7.12 -10.80 -7.35
C ARG A 1 6.06 -11.66 -6.66
N TYR A 2 5.05 -11.07 -6.04
CA TYR A 2 3.97 -11.81 -5.38
C TYR A 2 3.02 -12.38 -6.44
N THR A 3 2.87 -13.71 -6.48
CA THR A 3 2.02 -14.41 -7.44
C THR A 3 1.02 -15.32 -6.70
N LEU A 4 -0.05 -15.75 -7.36
CA LEU A 4 -1.01 -16.70 -6.78
C LEU A 4 -0.34 -18.02 -6.38
N ALA A 5 0.61 -18.50 -7.17
CA ALA A 5 1.38 -19.70 -6.85
C ALA A 5 2.25 -19.51 -5.59
N PHE A 6 2.79 -18.30 -5.38
CA PHE A 6 3.52 -17.96 -4.17
C PHE A 6 2.56 -17.80 -2.97
N ALA A 7 1.40 -17.19 -3.15
CA ALA A 7 0.38 -17.02 -2.12
C ALA A 7 -0.10 -18.36 -1.53
N ALA A 8 -0.07 -19.44 -2.33
CA ALA A 8 -0.44 -20.79 -1.90
C ALA A 8 0.63 -21.49 -1.05
N LYS A 9 1.84 -20.92 -0.92
CA LYS A 9 2.91 -21.52 -0.11
C LYS A 9 2.69 -21.28 1.39
N SER A 10 3.15 -22.26 2.19
CA SER A 10 3.09 -22.13 3.64
C SER A 10 4.07 -21.09 4.17
N TYR A 11 3.80 -20.55 5.36
CA TYR A 11 4.74 -19.64 6.04
C TYR A 11 6.10 -20.31 6.32
N ARG A 12 6.11 -21.64 6.58
CA ARG A 12 7.34 -22.40 6.80
C ARG A 12 8.20 -22.45 5.54
N PHE A 13 7.58 -22.63 4.38
CA PHE A 13 8.28 -22.56 3.11
C PHE A 13 8.92 -21.19 2.90
N PHE A 14 8.16 -20.13 3.12
CA PHE A 14 8.66 -18.76 2.97
C PHE A 14 9.83 -18.49 3.92
N LEU A 15 9.67 -18.75 5.21
CA LEU A 15 10.73 -18.54 6.20
C LEU A 15 11.96 -19.42 5.92
N GLY A 16 11.76 -20.64 5.45
CA GLY A 16 12.84 -21.52 5.03
C GLY A 16 13.66 -20.95 3.86
N GLN A 17 12.99 -20.27 2.90
CA GLN A 17 13.73 -19.56 1.82
C GLN A 17 14.51 -18.36 2.36
N MET A 18 13.91 -17.57 3.27
CA MET A 18 14.56 -16.40 3.88
C MET A 18 15.80 -16.81 4.68
N VAL A 19 15.69 -17.85 5.49
CA VAL A 19 16.80 -18.39 6.29
C VAL A 19 17.86 -19.05 5.39
N GLY A 20 17.41 -19.94 4.49
CA GLY A 20 18.33 -20.77 3.71
C GLY A 20 19.02 -20.04 2.56
N LYS A 21 18.28 -19.21 1.81
CA LYS A 21 18.83 -18.49 0.64
C LYS A 21 19.38 -17.10 0.97
N LEU A 22 18.75 -16.38 1.90
CA LEU A 22 19.14 -15.01 2.22
C LEU A 22 19.90 -14.89 3.54
N GLY A 23 20.07 -16.01 4.25
CA GLY A 23 20.81 -16.02 5.52
C GLY A 23 20.11 -15.25 6.65
N MET A 24 18.79 -15.08 6.61
CA MET A 24 18.03 -14.36 7.64
C MET A 24 18.32 -14.95 9.04
N ARG A 25 18.60 -14.07 10.02
CA ARG A 25 18.85 -14.43 11.42
C ARG A 25 17.92 -13.70 12.40
N ALA A 26 17.26 -12.65 11.96
CA ALA A 26 16.27 -11.94 12.72
C ALA A 26 15.06 -11.60 11.85
N LEU A 27 13.87 -11.65 12.45
CA LEU A 27 12.61 -11.30 11.81
C LEU A 27 11.88 -10.35 12.74
N VAL A 28 11.46 -9.19 12.21
CA VAL A 28 10.66 -8.21 12.96
C VAL A 28 9.27 -8.20 12.36
N LEU A 29 8.25 -8.37 13.19
CA LEU A 29 6.84 -8.40 12.78
C LEU A 29 5.98 -7.49 13.65
N GLY A 30 4.91 -6.95 13.07
CA GLY A 30 3.83 -6.37 13.87
C GLY A 30 3.03 -7.44 14.62
N SER A 31 2.44 -7.09 15.74
CA SER A 31 1.67 -8.01 16.60
C SER A 31 0.47 -8.67 15.92
N ASP A 32 -0.02 -8.12 14.80
CA ASP A 32 -1.12 -8.66 13.98
C ASP A 32 -0.66 -9.32 12.68
N ALA A 33 0.65 -9.46 12.49
CA ALA A 33 1.20 -10.05 11.29
C ALA A 33 0.76 -11.50 11.13
N ALA A 34 0.49 -11.88 9.90
CA ALA A 34 0.25 -13.26 9.53
C ALA A 34 0.64 -13.48 8.07
N MET A 35 1.32 -14.58 7.79
CA MET A 35 1.87 -14.90 6.47
C MET A 35 1.56 -16.34 6.05
N GLY A 36 1.81 -16.63 4.78
CA GLY A 36 1.55 -17.93 4.17
C GLY A 36 0.07 -18.19 3.87
N ALA A 37 -0.17 -19.32 3.22
CA ALA A 37 -1.52 -19.74 2.87
C ALA A 37 -2.46 -19.72 4.07
N ASN A 38 -3.66 -19.20 3.88
CA ASN A 38 -4.70 -19.05 4.91
C ASN A 38 -4.27 -18.28 6.16
N ARG A 39 -3.21 -17.43 6.07
CA ARG A 39 -2.64 -16.70 7.21
C ARG A 39 -2.23 -17.62 8.38
N ALA A 40 -1.85 -18.88 8.09
CA ALA A 40 -1.52 -19.88 9.10
C ALA A 40 -0.23 -19.59 9.89
N GLY A 41 0.62 -18.71 9.38
CA GLY A 41 1.82 -18.21 10.07
C GLY A 41 1.52 -16.91 10.82
N ASP A 42 0.69 -16.97 11.85
CA ASP A 42 0.53 -15.87 12.80
C ASP A 42 1.78 -15.71 13.69
N VAL A 43 1.83 -14.63 14.46
CA VAL A 43 2.99 -14.34 15.33
C VAL A 43 3.32 -15.51 16.25
N LYS A 44 2.31 -16.16 16.85
CA LYS A 44 2.51 -17.29 17.76
C LYS A 44 3.07 -18.53 17.05
N ALA A 45 2.59 -18.82 15.84
CA ALA A 45 3.10 -19.94 15.04
C ALA A 45 4.56 -19.71 14.60
N ILE A 46 4.92 -18.46 14.30
CA ILE A 46 6.28 -18.07 13.92
C ILE A 46 7.20 -18.08 15.14
N GLU A 47 6.75 -17.61 16.30
CA GLU A 47 7.48 -17.66 17.57
C GLU A 47 7.81 -19.11 17.94
N ASN A 48 6.82 -20.01 17.89
CA ASN A 48 7.04 -21.42 18.13
C ASN A 48 8.06 -22.02 17.15
N LEU A 49 8.03 -21.62 15.88
CA LEU A 49 9.00 -22.06 14.88
C LEU A 49 10.41 -21.55 15.20
N ALA A 50 10.54 -20.28 15.57
CA ALA A 50 11.82 -19.68 15.95
C ALA A 50 12.44 -20.38 17.16
N LEU A 51 11.64 -20.60 18.21
CA LEU A 51 12.06 -21.33 19.43
C LEU A 51 12.45 -22.78 19.14
N ALA A 52 11.64 -23.49 18.33
CA ALA A 52 11.90 -24.89 18.02
C ALA A 52 13.14 -25.11 17.15
N THR A 53 13.47 -24.16 16.29
CA THR A 53 14.57 -24.30 15.34
C THR A 53 15.84 -23.59 15.78
N GLY A 54 15.74 -22.50 16.53
CA GLY A 54 16.86 -21.65 16.95
C GLY A 54 17.61 -20.97 15.81
N VAL A 55 17.08 -21.00 14.57
CA VAL A 55 17.80 -20.51 13.38
C VAL A 55 17.61 -19.01 13.13
N PHE A 56 16.59 -18.40 13.71
CA PHE A 56 16.35 -16.96 13.67
C PHE A 56 15.68 -16.47 14.95
N GLN A 57 15.88 -15.20 15.26
CA GLN A 57 15.20 -14.49 16.35
C GLN A 57 13.94 -13.83 15.83
N LEU A 58 12.87 -13.79 16.63
CA LEU A 58 11.64 -13.05 16.33
C LEU A 58 11.50 -11.88 17.30
N ASP A 59 11.38 -10.67 16.74
CA ASP A 59 11.02 -9.47 17.48
C ASP A 59 9.62 -9.02 17.07
N VAL A 60 8.74 -8.83 18.05
CA VAL A 60 7.35 -8.43 17.81
C VAL A 60 7.16 -6.97 18.22
N VAL A 61 6.70 -6.16 17.31
CA VAL A 61 6.42 -4.74 17.53
C VAL A 61 4.91 -4.54 17.68
N ASP A 62 4.54 -3.91 18.78
CA ASP A 62 3.14 -3.54 19.03
C ASP A 62 2.70 -2.38 18.14
N ASP A 63 1.38 -2.31 17.92
CA ASP A 63 0.77 -1.19 17.22
C ASP A 63 0.93 0.09 18.03
N ARG A 64 1.56 1.09 17.40
CA ARG A 64 1.80 2.41 17.99
C ARG A 64 0.91 3.50 17.40
N GLY A 65 -0.03 3.13 16.54
CA GLY A 65 -0.95 4.06 15.92
C GLY A 65 -1.93 4.69 16.91
N PRO A 66 -2.65 5.76 16.50
CA PRO A 66 -3.60 6.49 17.33
C PRO A 66 -4.91 5.71 17.60
N GLY A 67 -4.93 4.42 17.31
CA GLY A 67 -6.08 3.53 17.53
C GLY A 67 -6.80 3.14 16.23
N GLU A 68 -8.11 2.95 16.33
CA GLU A 68 -8.96 2.47 15.24
C GLU A 68 -9.91 3.55 14.72
N THR A 69 -10.22 3.45 13.44
CA THR A 69 -11.27 4.21 12.77
C THR A 69 -12.27 3.26 12.12
N ARG A 70 -13.34 3.80 11.56
CA ARG A 70 -14.39 3.05 10.88
C ARG A 70 -14.36 3.34 9.38
N VAL A 71 -14.17 2.28 8.58
CA VAL A 71 -14.18 2.35 7.12
C VAL A 71 -15.38 1.57 6.59
N PRO A 72 -16.23 2.17 5.73
CA PRO A 72 -17.36 1.49 5.11
C PRO A 72 -16.91 0.23 4.35
N ALA A 73 -17.71 -0.85 4.45
CA ALA A 73 -17.37 -2.09 3.75
C ALA A 73 -17.40 -1.94 2.23
N ASN A 74 -18.30 -1.08 1.74
CA ASN A 74 -18.51 -0.79 0.32
C ASN A 74 -18.47 0.73 0.08
N ALA A 75 -17.34 1.35 0.47
CA ALA A 75 -17.12 2.76 0.18
C ALA A 75 -17.07 2.96 -1.34
N LYS A 76 -18.01 3.73 -1.87
CA LYS A 76 -17.92 4.21 -3.26
C LYS A 76 -17.12 5.51 -3.26
N PRO A 77 -16.26 5.71 -4.27
CA PRO A 77 -15.65 7.01 -4.48
C PRO A 77 -16.74 8.09 -4.57
N VAL A 78 -16.54 9.19 -3.91
CA VAL A 78 -17.46 10.33 -3.92
C VAL A 78 -16.73 11.49 -4.55
N MET A 79 -17.26 11.96 -5.67
CA MET A 79 -16.74 13.17 -6.32
C MET A 79 -17.00 14.36 -5.41
N PRO A 80 -15.98 15.16 -5.07
CA PRO A 80 -16.19 16.41 -4.35
C PRO A 80 -17.10 17.35 -5.15
N THR A 81 -18.12 17.90 -4.51
CA THR A 81 -19.06 18.85 -5.14
C THR A 81 -18.65 20.30 -4.97
N ASP A 82 -17.77 20.58 -3.99
CA ASP A 82 -17.33 21.91 -3.62
C ASP A 82 -15.81 22.06 -3.82
N HIS A 83 -15.35 23.30 -3.76
CA HIS A 83 -13.92 23.60 -3.77
C HIS A 83 -13.25 23.17 -2.47
N GLY A 84 -12.19 22.38 -2.59
CA GLY A 84 -11.40 21.88 -1.47
C GLY A 84 -11.64 20.41 -1.15
N GLU A 85 -10.98 19.94 -0.10
CA GLU A 85 -11.09 18.54 0.32
C GLU A 85 -12.40 18.29 1.06
N PRO A 86 -13.04 17.12 0.84
CA PRO A 86 -14.20 16.73 1.59
C PRO A 86 -13.90 16.61 3.09
N ALA A 87 -14.79 17.12 3.93
CA ALA A 87 -14.70 16.97 5.38
C ALA A 87 -14.90 15.49 5.80
N ASP A 88 -14.40 15.15 6.97
CA ASP A 88 -14.70 13.86 7.60
C ASP A 88 -16.19 13.79 7.93
N PRO A 89 -16.96 12.84 7.37
CA PRO A 89 -18.39 12.70 7.67
C PRO A 89 -18.67 12.40 9.15
N LEU A 90 -17.64 12.08 9.92
CA LEU A 90 -17.73 11.80 11.36
C LEU A 90 -17.05 12.87 12.22
N GLU A 91 -16.59 13.96 11.63
CA GLU A 91 -16.05 15.09 12.38
C GLU A 91 -17.12 15.70 13.28
N GLY A 92 -16.79 15.87 14.57
CA GLY A 92 -17.74 16.36 15.56
C GLY A 92 -18.93 15.44 15.89
N ALA A 93 -19.06 14.30 15.22
CA ALA A 93 -20.19 13.40 15.43
C ALA A 93 -20.17 12.77 16.84
N SER A 94 -21.35 12.72 17.45
CA SER A 94 -21.59 12.04 18.74
C SER A 94 -21.38 10.51 18.63
N LYS A 95 -21.26 9.85 19.77
CA LYS A 95 -21.14 8.38 19.83
C LYS A 95 -22.36 7.67 19.19
N ALA A 96 -23.54 8.24 19.33
CA ALA A 96 -24.78 7.70 18.75
C ALA A 96 -24.76 7.82 17.21
N GLU A 97 -24.39 8.99 16.70
CA GLU A 97 -24.28 9.24 15.26
C GLU A 97 -23.21 8.36 14.61
N ARG A 98 -22.04 8.21 15.24
CA ARG A 98 -20.97 7.28 14.78
C ARG A 98 -21.47 5.83 14.71
N ARG A 99 -22.27 5.40 15.68
CA ARG A 99 -22.88 4.06 15.69
C ARG A 99 -23.91 3.91 14.56
N ALA A 100 -24.80 4.88 14.41
CA ALA A 100 -25.81 4.88 13.35
C ALA A 100 -25.16 4.86 11.96
N TRP A 101 -24.16 5.71 11.75
CA TRP A 101 -23.38 5.75 10.50
C TRP A 101 -22.67 4.41 10.23
N SER A 102 -22.02 3.83 11.24
CA SER A 102 -21.33 2.54 11.11
C SER A 102 -22.29 1.41 10.73
N LYS A 103 -23.48 1.38 11.33
CA LYS A 103 -24.52 0.39 11.00
C LYS A 103 -25.02 0.58 9.57
N LYS A 104 -25.36 1.82 9.18
CA LYS A 104 -25.85 2.16 7.84
C LYS A 104 -24.84 1.77 6.75
N ASN A 105 -23.55 2.00 6.97
CA ASN A 105 -22.49 1.79 6.00
C ASN A 105 -21.77 0.43 6.17
N GLN A 106 -22.26 -0.44 7.07
CA GLN A 106 -21.60 -1.72 7.39
C GLN A 106 -20.10 -1.56 7.67
N ALA A 107 -19.77 -0.48 8.39
CA ALA A 107 -18.39 -0.07 8.56
C ALA A 107 -17.61 -1.05 9.47
N LYS A 108 -16.41 -1.38 9.05
CA LYS A 108 -15.47 -2.22 9.81
C LYS A 108 -14.49 -1.35 10.58
N ALA A 109 -14.10 -1.79 11.76
CA ALA A 109 -12.97 -1.23 12.46
C ALA A 109 -11.68 -1.56 11.71
N VAL A 110 -10.86 -0.57 11.47
CA VAL A 110 -9.52 -0.70 10.91
C VAL A 110 -8.57 0.19 11.69
N ARG A 111 -7.30 -0.13 11.73
CA ARG A 111 -6.31 0.77 12.32
C ARG A 111 -6.30 2.10 11.56
N VAL A 112 -6.12 3.20 12.27
CA VAL A 112 -5.95 4.53 11.65
C VAL A 112 -4.76 4.49 10.70
N TRP A 113 -3.63 3.97 11.17
CA TRP A 113 -2.43 3.77 10.34
C TRP A 113 -2.50 2.42 9.61
N SER A 114 -3.27 2.38 8.54
CA SER A 114 -3.38 1.20 7.70
C SER A 114 -3.59 1.57 6.24
N SER A 115 -3.09 0.73 5.35
CA SER A 115 -3.30 0.88 3.91
C SER A 115 -4.78 0.82 3.51
N THR A 116 -5.62 0.15 4.30
CA THR A 116 -7.08 0.13 4.10
C THR A 116 -7.68 1.52 4.33
N ASN A 117 -7.27 2.21 5.41
CA ASN A 117 -7.73 3.56 5.69
C ASN A 117 -7.20 4.57 4.66
N VAL A 118 -5.91 4.48 4.30
CA VAL A 118 -5.32 5.34 3.26
C VAL A 118 -6.09 5.22 1.94
N ARG A 119 -6.35 4.00 1.46
CA ARG A 119 -7.14 3.81 0.23
C ARG A 119 -8.57 4.35 0.33
N TYR A 120 -9.18 4.22 1.50
CA TYR A 120 -10.49 4.81 1.75
C TYR A 120 -10.45 6.34 1.65
N LEU A 121 -9.49 6.98 2.29
CA LEU A 121 -9.32 8.43 2.26
C LEU A 121 -9.06 8.94 0.84
N LEU A 122 -8.16 8.29 0.09
CA LEU A 122 -7.90 8.60 -1.32
C LEU A 122 -9.16 8.46 -2.19
N GLY A 123 -9.95 7.40 -1.96
CA GLY A 123 -11.23 7.19 -2.64
C GLY A 123 -12.33 8.21 -2.25
N GLN A 124 -12.11 8.97 -1.19
CA GLN A 124 -12.99 10.07 -0.78
C GLN A 124 -12.43 11.46 -1.14
N GLY A 125 -11.28 11.55 -1.80
CA GLY A 125 -10.61 12.81 -2.13
C GLY A 125 -9.97 13.52 -0.93
N ARG A 126 -9.84 12.85 0.20
CA ARG A 126 -9.22 13.36 1.44
C ARG A 126 -7.71 13.15 1.41
N ILE A 127 -7.04 13.86 0.54
CA ILE A 127 -5.61 13.65 0.26
C ILE A 127 -4.73 14.02 1.45
N LYS A 128 -5.00 15.16 2.10
CA LYS A 128 -4.22 15.60 3.27
C LYS A 128 -4.30 14.62 4.43
N ASP A 129 -5.46 14.03 4.65
CA ASP A 129 -5.63 13.01 5.69
C ASP A 129 -4.85 11.72 5.36
N ALA A 130 -4.83 11.33 4.08
CA ALA A 130 -4.02 10.21 3.61
C ALA A 130 -2.52 10.51 3.76
N ASP A 131 -2.08 11.70 3.36
CA ASP A 131 -0.69 12.16 3.48
C ASP A 131 -0.23 12.20 4.94
N ALA A 132 -1.10 12.65 5.85
CA ALA A 132 -0.82 12.65 7.28
C ALA A 132 -0.56 11.25 7.86
N ILE A 133 -1.23 10.23 7.30
CA ILE A 133 -1.01 8.83 7.68
C ILE A 133 0.27 8.28 7.03
N LEU A 134 0.52 8.63 5.77
CA LEU A 134 1.71 8.20 5.03
C LEU A 134 2.99 8.84 5.57
N GLY A 135 2.90 10.04 6.13
CA GLY A 135 4.06 10.85 6.51
C GLY A 135 4.76 11.53 5.33
N HIS A 136 4.17 11.47 4.16
CA HIS A 136 4.63 12.11 2.93
C HIS A 136 3.46 12.32 1.96
N PRO A 137 3.58 13.22 0.97
CA PRO A 137 2.57 13.38 -0.07
C PRO A 137 2.31 12.07 -0.81
N HIS A 138 1.04 11.79 -1.09
CA HIS A 138 0.66 10.66 -1.93
C HIS A 138 1.20 10.87 -3.35
N ALA A 139 1.74 9.82 -3.93
CA ALA A 139 2.32 9.85 -5.26
C ALA A 139 1.80 8.73 -6.16
N VAL A 140 1.72 9.04 -7.44
CA VAL A 140 1.51 8.09 -8.52
C VAL A 140 2.62 8.28 -9.55
N GLU A 141 3.11 7.19 -10.12
CA GLU A 141 4.19 7.20 -11.09
C GLU A 141 3.72 6.51 -12.38
N GLY A 142 4.07 7.05 -13.52
CA GLY A 142 3.72 6.46 -14.81
C GLY A 142 4.48 7.07 -15.96
N ALA A 143 4.54 6.37 -17.07
CA ALA A 143 5.13 6.90 -18.29
C ALA A 143 4.25 8.02 -18.86
N VAL A 144 4.88 9.12 -19.27
CA VAL A 144 4.19 10.18 -20.00
C VAL A 144 3.97 9.72 -21.45
N VAL A 145 2.74 9.80 -21.88
CA VAL A 145 2.33 9.42 -23.24
C VAL A 145 1.73 10.62 -23.98
N HIS A 146 1.76 10.56 -25.30
CA HIS A 146 1.09 11.56 -26.12
C HIS A 146 -0.44 11.46 -25.94
N GLY A 147 -1.05 12.58 -25.55
CA GLY A 147 -2.50 12.73 -25.52
C GLY A 147 -3.00 13.46 -26.78
N GLU A 148 -4.22 13.99 -26.71
CA GLU A 148 -4.86 14.70 -27.82
C GLU A 148 -4.25 16.10 -28.10
N GLU A 149 -3.20 16.50 -27.40
CA GLU A 149 -2.46 17.77 -27.52
C GLU A 149 -3.33 19.05 -27.45
N ARG A 150 -4.56 18.95 -26.95
CA ARG A 150 -5.49 20.09 -26.85
C ARG A 150 -4.90 21.25 -26.01
N GLY A 151 -4.19 20.92 -24.93
CA GLY A 151 -3.55 21.93 -24.09
C GLY A 151 -2.52 22.76 -24.82
N ARG A 152 -1.81 22.17 -25.79
CA ARG A 152 -0.80 22.86 -26.60
C ARG A 152 -1.39 23.97 -27.45
N THR A 153 -2.61 23.79 -28.00
CA THR A 153 -3.28 24.78 -28.83
C THR A 153 -3.74 26.01 -28.09
N ILE A 154 -3.92 25.89 -26.77
CA ILE A 154 -4.32 27.01 -25.87
C ILE A 154 -3.17 27.52 -24.99
N GLY A 155 -1.93 27.10 -25.28
CA GLY A 155 -0.73 27.58 -24.57
C GLY A 155 -0.43 26.87 -23.25
N PHE A 156 -1.16 25.83 -22.88
CA PHE A 156 -0.95 25.05 -21.67
C PHE A 156 -0.67 23.58 -22.01
N PRO A 157 0.59 23.22 -22.32
CA PRO A 157 0.93 21.83 -22.61
C PRO A 157 0.63 20.94 -21.39
N THR A 158 0.04 19.78 -21.63
CA THR A 158 -0.33 18.80 -20.61
C THR A 158 0.51 17.54 -20.75
N ALA A 159 0.93 16.96 -19.62
CA ALA A 159 1.49 15.63 -19.56
C ALA A 159 0.38 14.63 -19.24
N ASN A 160 0.23 13.60 -20.07
CA ASN A 160 -0.73 12.54 -19.83
C ASN A 160 0.02 11.30 -19.35
N LEU A 161 -0.37 10.73 -18.22
CA LEU A 161 0.17 9.44 -17.78
C LEU A 161 -0.51 8.31 -18.55
N SER A 162 0.24 7.26 -18.82
CA SER A 162 -0.30 6.02 -19.39
C SER A 162 -1.33 5.37 -18.46
N GLU A 163 -2.14 4.45 -18.98
CA GLU A 163 -3.09 3.69 -18.16
C GLU A 163 -2.41 2.80 -17.10
N ASN A 164 -1.14 2.46 -17.31
CA ASN A 164 -0.35 1.64 -16.40
C ASN A 164 0.44 2.53 -15.43
N VAL A 165 -0.24 3.06 -14.42
CA VAL A 165 0.41 3.83 -13.35
C VAL A 165 0.76 2.93 -12.17
N ALA A 166 1.88 3.19 -11.52
CA ALA A 166 2.21 2.66 -10.22
C ALA A 166 1.65 3.59 -9.14
N GLY A 167 1.12 3.01 -8.07
CA GLY A 167 0.42 3.74 -7.01
C GLY A 167 -1.09 3.55 -7.06
N TYR A 168 -1.78 4.09 -6.06
CA TYR A 168 -3.23 4.04 -5.96
C TYR A 168 -3.83 5.34 -6.47
N LEU A 169 -4.65 5.29 -7.50
CA LEU A 169 -5.33 6.49 -8.01
C LEU A 169 -6.40 6.94 -7.02
N PRO A 170 -6.40 8.21 -6.60
CA PRO A 170 -7.49 8.77 -5.82
C PRO A 170 -8.79 8.84 -6.65
N VAL A 171 -9.89 9.25 -6.02
CA VAL A 171 -11.13 9.51 -6.77
C VAL A 171 -10.90 10.57 -7.85
N ASP A 172 -11.64 10.46 -8.96
CA ASP A 172 -11.55 11.46 -10.04
C ASP A 172 -11.79 12.87 -9.52
N GLY A 173 -10.95 13.81 -9.95
CA GLY A 173 -11.00 15.18 -9.48
C GLY A 173 -9.85 16.02 -10.02
N VAL A 174 -9.81 17.26 -9.60
CA VAL A 174 -8.72 18.20 -9.89
C VAL A 174 -7.88 18.37 -8.63
N TYR A 175 -6.61 18.06 -8.74
CA TYR A 175 -5.67 18.09 -7.62
C TYR A 175 -4.53 19.06 -7.90
N ALA A 176 -4.12 19.80 -6.89
CA ALA A 176 -2.87 20.55 -6.90
C ALA A 176 -1.74 19.68 -6.33
N GLY A 177 -0.61 19.63 -7.00
CA GLY A 177 0.51 18.79 -6.56
C GLY A 177 1.81 19.13 -7.29
N TRP A 178 2.77 18.25 -7.16
CA TRP A 178 4.09 18.35 -7.76
C TRP A 178 4.22 17.33 -8.90
N LEU A 179 4.72 17.78 -10.03
CA LEU A 179 5.18 16.89 -11.10
C LEU A 179 6.70 16.77 -10.98
N VAL A 180 7.19 15.56 -10.87
CA VAL A 180 8.62 15.24 -10.82
C VAL A 180 8.95 14.43 -12.06
N ASP A 181 9.87 14.95 -12.88
CA ASP A 181 10.41 14.19 -14.01
C ASP A 181 11.53 13.27 -13.49
N LEU A 182 11.31 11.97 -13.60
CA LEU A 182 12.27 10.94 -13.20
C LEU A 182 13.28 10.60 -14.31
N GLY A 183 13.18 11.28 -15.45
CA GLY A 183 13.97 10.97 -16.63
C GLY A 183 13.39 9.82 -17.46
N ALA A 184 13.90 9.65 -18.67
CA ALA A 184 13.57 8.50 -19.50
C ALA A 184 14.28 7.27 -18.93
N LYS A 185 13.53 6.22 -18.58
CA LYS A 185 14.14 4.91 -18.40
C LYS A 185 14.71 4.47 -19.75
N THR A 186 16.00 4.28 -19.82
CA THR A 186 16.64 3.70 -21.00
C THR A 186 16.34 2.19 -21.01
N ALA A 187 16.33 1.58 -22.19
CA ALA A 187 16.15 0.12 -22.30
C ALA A 187 17.22 -0.68 -21.53
N ASP A 188 18.33 -0.02 -21.18
CA ASP A 188 19.41 -0.56 -20.34
C ASP A 188 19.03 -0.62 -18.84
N ASP A 189 18.16 0.26 -18.33
CA ASP A 189 17.69 0.23 -16.94
C ASP A 189 16.77 -0.98 -16.70
N ASP A 190 15.91 -1.31 -17.68
CA ASP A 190 15.06 -2.51 -17.62
C ASP A 190 15.90 -3.81 -17.77
N ALA A 191 17.03 -3.76 -18.48
CA ALA A 191 17.95 -4.86 -18.60
C ALA A 191 18.81 -5.07 -17.34
N GLN A 192 19.15 -4.00 -16.62
CA GLN A 192 19.87 -4.08 -15.35
C GLN A 192 18.98 -4.62 -14.22
N ASP A 193 17.74 -4.16 -14.11
CA ASP A 193 16.76 -4.72 -13.16
C ASP A 193 16.47 -6.20 -13.45
N ALA A 194 16.47 -6.60 -14.71
CA ALA A 194 16.32 -7.99 -15.12
C ALA A 194 17.62 -8.81 -14.90
N SER A 195 18.81 -8.21 -15.03
CA SER A 195 20.11 -8.88 -14.87
C SER A 195 20.53 -8.97 -13.41
N GLU A 196 20.20 -8.00 -12.57
CA GLU A 196 20.42 -8.11 -11.11
C GLU A 196 19.52 -9.17 -10.49
N GLY A 197 18.35 -9.44 -11.09
CA GLY A 197 17.47 -10.56 -10.70
C GLY A 197 17.99 -11.94 -11.15
N VAL A 198 18.89 -12.01 -12.11
CA VAL A 198 19.38 -13.27 -12.72
C VAL A 198 20.84 -13.58 -12.36
N SER A 199 21.68 -12.61 -12.08
CA SER A 199 23.10 -12.84 -11.77
C SER A 199 23.37 -13.30 -10.34
N GLN A 200 22.36 -13.56 -9.50
CA GLN A 200 22.48 -14.31 -8.25
C GLN A 200 22.14 -15.79 -8.41
N GLN A 201 22.09 -16.30 -9.62
CA GLN A 201 21.89 -17.72 -9.90
C GLN A 201 23.21 -18.33 -10.39
N PHE A 202 23.86 -19.02 -9.45
CA PHE A 202 24.89 -20.03 -9.68
C PHE A 202 26.32 -19.60 -10.09
N ASP A 203 27.17 -19.50 -9.08
CA ASP A 203 28.47 -20.17 -9.17
C ASP A 203 28.60 -21.10 -7.96
N SER A 204 28.41 -22.38 -8.21
CA SER A 204 28.66 -23.48 -7.28
C SER A 204 29.61 -24.46 -7.98
N SER A 205 30.85 -24.34 -7.61
CA SER A 205 31.81 -25.46 -7.74
C SER A 205 32.30 -25.80 -6.36
#